data_f6e62b141799cc7e039033f7abd1cf31
#
_entry.id   f6e62b141799cc7e039033f7abd1cf31
#
_cell.length_a   1.000
_cell.length_b   1.000
_cell.length_c   1.000
_cell.angle_alpha   90.00
_cell.angle_beta   90.00
_cell.angle_gamma   90.00
#
_symmetry.space_group_name_H-M   'P 1'
#
loop_
_entity.id
_entity.type
_entity.pdbx_description
1 polymer ?
#
loop_
_entity_poly.entity_id
_entity_poly.type
_entity_poly.pdbx_seq_one_letter_code
_entity_poly.pdbx_strand_id
1 'polypeptide(L)'
;MDELLSRIRKCEVCKDYLPLGPRPVVQLSSFSKIMIISQAPGRRVHETGIPWNDISGKRLREWMNVDDVLFYNPLIFSIAPMGFCYPGKGKSGDLPPRPQCAPLWHPQIFKHFMGKPLILLIGQYAQKYYLRSNCGNSLTETVRNYKQYLPDYFPLPHPSLRNQNWVKINPWFMEKVIPELQKRIKELINHNP
;
A
#
# COMPACT_ATOMS: atom_id res chain seq x y z
N MET A 1 13.90 1.79 -14.01
CA MET A 1 12.64 1.20 -13.48
C MET A 1 12.13 0.06 -14.36
N ASP A 2 12.14 0.17 -15.67
CA ASP A 2 11.54 -0.81 -16.59
C ASP A 2 12.20 -2.21 -16.53
N GLU A 3 13.51 -2.26 -16.41
CA GLU A 3 14.23 -3.52 -16.21
C GLU A 3 13.84 -4.19 -14.88
N LEU A 4 13.73 -3.42 -13.80
CA LEU A 4 13.28 -3.92 -12.51
C LEU A 4 11.83 -4.44 -12.58
N LEU A 5 10.93 -3.70 -13.23
CA LEU A 5 9.55 -4.15 -13.46
C LEU A 5 9.49 -5.46 -14.25
N SER A 6 10.33 -5.59 -15.29
CA SER A 6 10.43 -6.84 -16.05
C SER A 6 10.85 -8.02 -15.18
N ARG A 7 11.85 -7.83 -14.32
CA ARG A 7 12.31 -8.85 -13.35
C ARG A 7 11.22 -9.19 -12.31
N ILE A 8 10.53 -8.20 -11.78
CA ILE A 8 9.41 -8.39 -10.84
C ILE A 8 8.32 -9.23 -11.49
N ARG A 9 7.91 -8.90 -12.72
CA ARG A 9 6.85 -9.63 -13.46
C ARG A 9 7.17 -11.09 -13.70
N LYS A 10 8.45 -11.45 -13.80
CA LYS A 10 8.95 -12.81 -14.00
C LYS A 10 9.28 -13.54 -12.69
N CYS A 11 8.99 -12.93 -11.51
CA CYS A 11 9.35 -13.51 -10.22
C CYS A 11 8.54 -14.77 -9.90
N GLU A 12 9.23 -15.88 -9.65
CA GLU A 12 8.67 -17.18 -9.27
C GLU A 12 9.11 -17.65 -7.88
N VAL A 13 9.79 -16.82 -7.08
CA VAL A 13 10.38 -17.20 -5.78
C VAL A 13 9.38 -17.88 -4.82
N CYS A 14 8.12 -17.54 -4.93
CA CYS A 14 7.06 -18.06 -4.05
C CYS A 14 6.09 -19.02 -4.75
N LYS A 15 6.38 -19.51 -5.97
CA LYS A 15 5.41 -20.24 -6.81
C LYS A 15 4.76 -21.45 -6.10
N ASP A 16 5.54 -22.20 -5.34
CA ASP A 16 5.05 -23.41 -4.65
C ASP A 16 4.10 -23.11 -3.49
N TYR A 17 3.99 -21.85 -3.09
CA TYR A 17 3.13 -21.39 -2.00
C TYR A 17 1.93 -20.55 -2.48
N LEU A 18 1.79 -20.37 -3.78
CA LEU A 18 0.75 -19.51 -4.37
C LEU A 18 -0.30 -20.37 -5.08
N PRO A 19 -1.53 -20.49 -4.55
CA PRO A 19 -2.52 -21.43 -5.06
C PRO A 19 -3.00 -21.13 -6.48
N LEU A 20 -2.84 -19.87 -6.94
CA LEU A 20 -3.16 -19.44 -8.30
C LEU A 20 -1.91 -19.12 -9.13
N GLY A 21 -0.74 -19.56 -8.67
CA GLY A 21 0.55 -19.27 -9.29
C GLY A 21 1.05 -17.85 -9.09
N PRO A 22 2.29 -17.56 -9.51
CA PRO A 22 2.88 -16.24 -9.43
C PRO A 22 2.24 -15.29 -10.44
N ARG A 23 1.75 -14.16 -9.94
CA ARG A 23 1.28 -13.02 -10.73
C ARG A 23 1.53 -11.74 -9.95
N PRO A 24 2.74 -11.19 -10.02
CA PRO A 24 3.05 -9.93 -9.34
C PRO A 24 2.21 -8.76 -9.86
N VAL A 25 1.50 -8.08 -8.96
CA VAL A 25 0.66 -6.93 -9.26
C VAL A 25 1.25 -5.71 -8.57
N VAL A 26 1.89 -4.85 -9.36
CA VAL A 26 2.54 -3.62 -8.92
C VAL A 26 2.35 -2.50 -9.95
N GLN A 27 2.45 -1.26 -9.50
CA GLN A 27 2.54 -0.05 -10.34
C GLN A 27 3.74 0.75 -9.84
N LEU A 28 4.71 1.05 -10.68
CA LEU A 28 5.94 1.71 -10.26
C LEU A 28 6.42 2.74 -11.28
N SER A 29 6.90 3.87 -10.77
CA SER A 29 7.65 4.86 -11.54
C SER A 29 8.75 5.46 -10.67
N SER A 30 9.87 5.86 -11.27
CA SER A 30 10.95 6.56 -10.58
C SER A 30 10.54 7.96 -10.10
N PHE A 31 9.49 8.51 -10.67
CA PHE A 31 9.05 9.89 -10.43
C PHE A 31 7.80 9.98 -9.53
N SER A 32 7.29 8.85 -9.01
CA SER A 32 6.10 8.87 -8.17
C SER A 32 6.32 9.69 -6.90
N LYS A 33 5.36 10.52 -6.59
CA LYS A 33 5.36 11.40 -5.41
C LYS A 33 4.89 10.67 -4.16
N ILE A 34 4.09 9.62 -4.33
CA ILE A 34 3.48 8.84 -3.25
C ILE A 34 3.68 7.36 -3.54
N MET A 35 4.06 6.60 -2.52
CA MET A 35 4.17 5.15 -2.60
C MET A 35 3.16 4.47 -1.66
N ILE A 36 2.33 3.60 -2.21
CA ILE A 36 1.35 2.83 -1.44
C ILE A 36 1.92 1.46 -1.14
N ILE A 37 2.11 1.16 0.15
CA ILE A 37 2.54 -0.15 0.64
C ILE A 37 1.43 -0.75 1.49
N SER A 38 0.87 -1.87 1.02
CA SER A 38 -0.22 -2.60 1.66
C SER A 38 0.16 -4.06 1.94
N GLN A 39 -0.80 -4.91 2.25
CA GLN A 39 -0.55 -6.32 2.56
C GLN A 39 -0.16 -7.14 1.32
N ALA A 40 -1.11 -7.48 0.47
CA ALA A 40 -0.94 -8.26 -0.75
C ALA A 40 -2.19 -8.08 -1.64
N PRO A 41 -2.12 -8.42 -2.94
CA PRO A 41 -3.29 -8.48 -3.80
C PRO A 41 -4.33 -9.46 -3.28
N GLY A 42 -5.60 -9.08 -3.28
CA GLY A 42 -6.71 -10.02 -3.10
C GLY A 42 -6.97 -10.82 -4.38
N ARG A 43 -7.87 -11.81 -4.30
CA ARG A 43 -8.18 -12.68 -5.44
C ARG A 43 -8.60 -11.89 -6.70
N ARG A 44 -9.53 -10.94 -6.56
CA ARG A 44 -9.98 -10.10 -7.68
C ARG A 44 -8.84 -9.29 -8.32
N VAL A 45 -7.96 -8.73 -7.49
CA VAL A 45 -6.78 -8.00 -7.98
C VAL A 45 -5.82 -8.93 -8.71
N HIS A 46 -5.63 -10.16 -8.23
CA HIS A 46 -4.87 -11.17 -8.92
C HIS A 46 -5.49 -11.51 -10.28
N GLU A 47 -6.81 -11.73 -10.35
CA GLU A 47 -7.53 -12.08 -11.59
C GLU A 47 -7.45 -10.96 -12.64
N THR A 48 -7.59 -9.71 -12.23
CA THR A 48 -7.56 -8.56 -13.16
C THR A 48 -6.14 -8.07 -13.49
N GLY A 49 -5.18 -8.28 -12.59
CA GLY A 49 -3.83 -7.73 -12.71
C GLY A 49 -3.75 -6.21 -12.46
N ILE A 50 -4.84 -5.57 -12.02
CA ILE A 50 -4.91 -4.14 -11.75
C ILE A 50 -4.85 -3.91 -10.24
N PRO A 51 -3.85 -3.18 -9.70
CA PRO A 51 -3.73 -2.93 -8.27
C PRO A 51 -4.99 -2.25 -7.71
N TRP A 52 -5.47 -2.71 -6.55
CA TRP A 52 -6.63 -2.09 -5.87
C TRP A 52 -7.93 -2.03 -6.70
N ASN A 53 -8.10 -2.92 -7.69
CA ASN A 53 -9.33 -3.03 -8.48
C ASN A 53 -10.40 -3.85 -7.74
N ASP A 54 -10.74 -3.42 -6.54
CA ASP A 54 -11.72 -4.03 -5.66
C ASP A 54 -12.44 -2.99 -4.78
N ILE A 55 -13.35 -3.45 -3.92
CA ILE A 55 -14.13 -2.59 -3.01
C ILE A 55 -13.20 -1.84 -2.04
N SER A 56 -12.12 -2.47 -1.58
CA SER A 56 -11.13 -1.82 -0.71
C SER A 56 -10.41 -0.69 -1.44
N GLY A 57 -10.08 -0.90 -2.71
CA GLY A 57 -9.46 0.12 -3.54
C GLY A 57 -10.37 1.31 -3.79
N LYS A 58 -11.67 1.08 -4.03
CA LYS A 58 -12.66 2.17 -4.14
C LYS A 58 -12.65 3.03 -2.86
N ARG A 59 -12.74 2.38 -1.69
CA ARG A 59 -12.72 3.08 -0.41
C ARG A 59 -11.38 3.82 -0.17
N LEU A 60 -10.24 3.24 -0.58
CA LEU A 60 -8.95 3.90 -0.46
C LEU A 60 -8.93 5.21 -1.27
N ARG A 61 -9.42 5.19 -2.51
CA ARG A 61 -9.54 6.40 -3.34
C ARG A 61 -10.47 7.45 -2.72
N GLU A 62 -11.59 7.02 -2.14
CA GLU A 62 -12.48 7.91 -1.38
C GLU A 62 -11.76 8.57 -0.20
N TRP A 63 -10.99 7.80 0.59
CA TRP A 63 -10.19 8.35 1.70
C TRP A 63 -9.14 9.35 1.22
N MET A 64 -8.52 9.10 0.10
CA MET A 64 -7.50 9.98 -0.49
C MET A 64 -8.09 11.17 -1.27
N ASN A 65 -9.41 11.16 -1.54
CA ASN A 65 -10.10 12.11 -2.41
C ASN A 65 -9.47 12.21 -3.80
N VAL A 66 -9.23 11.06 -4.44
CA VAL A 66 -8.68 10.93 -5.78
C VAL A 66 -9.57 10.05 -6.65
N ASP A 67 -9.64 10.36 -7.93
CA ASP A 67 -10.31 9.52 -8.92
C ASP A 67 -9.42 8.39 -9.45
N ASP A 68 -9.97 7.55 -10.32
CA ASP A 68 -9.25 6.43 -10.92
C ASP A 68 -8.12 6.91 -11.84
N VAL A 69 -8.33 7.99 -12.59
CA VAL A 69 -7.32 8.54 -13.51
C VAL A 69 -6.06 8.96 -12.75
N LEU A 70 -6.26 9.69 -11.66
CA LEU A 70 -5.15 10.12 -10.81
C LEU A 70 -4.49 8.97 -10.06
N PHE A 71 -5.29 8.04 -9.51
CA PHE A 71 -4.80 6.90 -8.74
C PHE A 71 -3.91 5.97 -9.58
N TYR A 72 -4.28 5.74 -10.83
CA TYR A 72 -3.51 4.90 -11.74
C TYR A 72 -2.44 5.67 -12.54
N ASN A 73 -2.23 6.96 -12.27
CA ASN A 73 -1.12 7.70 -12.83
C ASN A 73 0.20 7.32 -12.11
N PRO A 74 1.13 6.60 -12.77
CA PRO A 74 2.35 6.14 -12.13
C PRO A 74 3.32 7.27 -11.79
N LEU A 75 3.15 8.47 -12.37
CA LEU A 75 3.95 9.63 -11.98
C LEU A 75 3.53 10.20 -10.61
N ILE A 76 2.33 9.89 -10.17
CA ILE A 76 1.82 10.32 -8.85
C ILE A 76 1.90 9.18 -7.84
N PHE A 77 1.40 7.99 -8.18
CA PHE A 77 1.33 6.86 -7.26
C PHE A 77 2.14 5.67 -7.75
N SER A 78 3.09 5.22 -6.95
CA SER A 78 3.61 3.84 -7.01
C SER A 78 2.85 2.95 -6.03
N ILE A 79 2.63 1.70 -6.40
CA ILE A 79 1.92 0.70 -5.62
C ILE A 79 2.77 -0.57 -5.56
N ALA A 80 3.32 -0.87 -4.37
CA ALA A 80 4.12 -2.05 -4.11
C ALA A 80 3.72 -2.66 -2.75
N PRO A 81 2.79 -3.62 -2.71
CA PRO A 81 2.39 -4.25 -1.45
C PRO A 81 3.53 -5.08 -0.84
N MET A 82 3.40 -5.50 0.43
CA MET A 82 4.37 -6.37 1.11
C MET A 82 4.57 -7.71 0.43
N GLY A 83 3.53 -8.23 -0.22
CA GLY A 83 3.57 -9.38 -1.14
C GLY A 83 2.97 -8.99 -2.47
N PHE A 84 3.66 -9.24 -3.58
CA PHE A 84 3.21 -8.82 -4.92
C PHE A 84 2.18 -9.76 -5.55
N CYS A 85 2.05 -10.98 -5.03
CA CYS A 85 1.14 -12.00 -5.51
C CYS A 85 0.04 -12.30 -4.49
N TYR A 86 -1.11 -12.80 -4.96
CA TYR A 86 -2.18 -13.29 -4.10
C TYR A 86 -1.71 -14.51 -3.30
N PRO A 87 -1.70 -14.44 -1.96
CA PRO A 87 -1.14 -15.50 -1.12
C PRO A 87 -2.08 -16.69 -0.90
N GLY A 88 -3.34 -16.55 -1.32
CA GLY A 88 -4.39 -17.54 -1.06
C GLY A 88 -5.36 -17.13 0.04
N LYS A 89 -6.43 -17.92 0.18
CA LYS A 89 -7.49 -17.72 1.17
C LYS A 89 -7.18 -18.51 2.44
N GLY A 90 -7.24 -17.86 3.59
CA GLY A 90 -7.17 -18.48 4.91
C GLY A 90 -8.57 -18.66 5.55
N LYS A 91 -8.60 -19.12 6.82
CA LYS A 91 -9.86 -19.33 7.57
C LYS A 91 -10.67 -18.04 7.77
N SER A 92 -10.00 -16.91 7.98
CA SER A 92 -10.63 -15.61 8.26
C SER A 92 -10.20 -14.49 7.29
N GLY A 93 -9.99 -14.82 6.01
CA GLY A 93 -9.59 -13.86 4.97
C GLY A 93 -8.42 -14.37 4.15
N ASP A 94 -7.74 -13.46 3.46
CA ASP A 94 -6.55 -13.82 2.71
C ASP A 94 -5.38 -14.12 3.67
N LEU A 95 -4.52 -15.03 3.24
CA LEU A 95 -3.31 -15.37 3.97
C LEU A 95 -2.37 -14.15 4.09
N PRO A 96 -1.42 -14.17 5.03
CA PRO A 96 -0.37 -13.17 5.12
C PRO A 96 0.43 -13.02 3.83
N PRO A 97 1.01 -11.83 3.55
CA PRO A 97 1.92 -11.67 2.42
C PRO A 97 3.12 -12.61 2.59
N ARG A 98 3.66 -13.08 1.48
CA ARG A 98 4.87 -13.92 1.52
C ARG A 98 6.04 -13.10 2.09
N PRO A 99 6.71 -13.58 3.16
CA PRO A 99 7.71 -12.80 3.88
C PRO A 99 8.96 -12.49 3.04
N GLN A 100 9.23 -13.28 2.02
CA GLN A 100 10.39 -13.10 1.14
C GLN A 100 10.25 -11.90 0.20
N CYS A 101 9.01 -11.49 -0.13
CA CYS A 101 8.75 -10.56 -1.24
C CYS A 101 9.27 -9.15 -0.96
N ALA A 102 8.86 -8.52 0.14
CA ALA A 102 9.28 -7.16 0.46
C ALA A 102 10.80 -7.03 0.68
N PRO A 103 11.49 -7.92 1.45
CA PRO A 103 12.95 -7.86 1.57
C PRO A 103 13.70 -7.99 0.25
N LEU A 104 13.18 -8.78 -0.69
CA LEU A 104 13.79 -8.98 -2.00
C LEU A 104 13.65 -7.76 -2.90
N TRP A 105 12.46 -7.16 -2.96
CA TRP A 105 12.12 -6.19 -4.00
C TRP A 105 12.10 -4.74 -3.53
N HIS A 106 11.63 -4.44 -2.32
CA HIS A 106 11.48 -3.06 -1.86
C HIS A 106 12.79 -2.28 -1.83
N PRO A 107 13.94 -2.83 -1.36
CA PRO A 107 15.20 -2.10 -1.41
C PRO A 107 15.63 -1.74 -2.84
N GLN A 108 15.35 -2.61 -3.80
CA GLN A 108 15.64 -2.34 -5.22
C GLN A 108 14.72 -1.25 -5.78
N ILE A 109 13.41 -1.28 -5.45
CA ILE A 109 12.44 -0.26 -5.86
C ILE A 109 12.86 1.11 -5.32
N PHE A 110 13.18 1.20 -4.03
CA PHE A 110 13.57 2.48 -3.41
C PHE A 110 14.83 3.10 -4.04
N LYS A 111 15.79 2.29 -4.48
CA LYS A 111 17.00 2.79 -5.19
C LYS A 111 16.69 3.45 -6.54
N HIS A 112 15.52 3.20 -7.12
CA HIS A 112 15.13 3.75 -8.42
C HIS A 112 14.29 5.02 -8.32
N PHE A 113 13.89 5.46 -7.12
CA PHE A 113 13.19 6.73 -6.97
C PHE A 113 14.15 7.91 -7.16
N MET A 114 13.74 8.89 -7.96
CA MET A 114 14.51 10.13 -8.19
C MET A 114 14.32 11.15 -7.06
N GLY A 115 13.38 10.91 -6.16
CA GLY A 115 13.09 11.74 -5.00
C GLY A 115 12.64 10.87 -3.82
N LYS A 116 12.18 11.50 -2.74
CA LYS A 116 11.66 10.83 -1.55
C LYS A 116 10.13 10.87 -1.54
N PRO A 117 9.43 9.81 -1.94
CA PRO A 117 7.99 9.79 -1.94
C PRO A 117 7.43 9.76 -0.51
N LEU A 118 6.23 10.33 -0.29
CA LEU A 118 5.44 10.01 0.90
C LEU A 118 4.98 8.55 0.84
N ILE A 119 5.24 7.77 1.88
CA ILE A 119 4.90 6.35 1.92
C ILE A 119 3.64 6.13 2.75
N LEU A 120 2.55 5.70 2.11
CA LEU A 120 1.32 5.30 2.77
C LEU A 120 1.44 3.84 3.24
N LEU A 121 1.52 3.61 4.55
CA LEU A 121 1.63 2.29 5.17
C LEU A 121 0.23 1.77 5.53
N ILE A 122 -0.35 0.94 4.65
CA ILE A 122 -1.74 0.47 4.78
C ILE A 122 -1.80 -0.90 5.44
N GLY A 123 -2.30 -0.90 6.68
CA GLY A 123 -2.47 -2.10 7.49
C GLY A 123 -1.20 -2.54 8.23
N GLN A 124 -1.41 -3.50 9.12
CA GLN A 124 -0.44 -3.90 10.13
C GLN A 124 0.89 -4.45 9.57
N TYR A 125 0.85 -5.18 8.44
CA TYR A 125 2.07 -5.77 7.87
C TYR A 125 3.05 -4.70 7.39
N ALA A 126 2.57 -3.70 6.67
CA ALA A 126 3.38 -2.58 6.20
C ALA A 126 3.91 -1.74 7.37
N GLN A 127 3.04 -1.42 8.34
CA GLN A 127 3.42 -0.63 9.51
C GLN A 127 4.50 -1.30 10.33
N LYS A 128 4.35 -2.58 10.70
CA LYS A 128 5.36 -3.31 11.48
C LYS A 128 6.70 -3.43 10.75
N TYR A 129 6.68 -3.64 9.45
CA TYR A 129 7.90 -3.81 8.66
C TYR A 129 8.69 -2.51 8.57
N TYR A 130 8.03 -1.38 8.33
CA TYR A 130 8.70 -0.10 8.09
C TYR A 130 8.95 0.71 9.36
N LEU A 131 8.02 0.69 10.30
CA LEU A 131 8.15 1.46 11.54
C LEU A 131 8.94 0.72 12.63
N ARG A 132 9.03 -0.61 12.56
CA ARG A 132 9.81 -1.45 13.49
C ARG A 132 9.50 -1.13 14.97
N SER A 133 10.51 -0.77 15.74
CA SER A 133 10.38 -0.38 17.15
C SER A 133 9.58 0.91 17.36
N ASN A 134 9.45 1.75 16.34
CA ASN A 134 8.64 2.97 16.39
C ASN A 134 7.15 2.71 16.11
N CYS A 135 6.79 1.46 15.76
CA CYS A 135 5.38 1.10 15.60
C CYS A 135 4.69 1.12 16.96
N GLY A 136 3.51 1.73 17.04
CA GLY A 136 2.69 1.67 18.25
C GLY A 136 2.29 0.23 18.62
N ASN A 137 1.89 0.01 19.87
CA ASN A 137 1.50 -1.31 20.39
C ASN A 137 0.28 -1.92 19.65
N SER A 138 -0.48 -1.07 18.99
CA SER A 138 -1.64 -1.47 18.17
C SER A 138 -1.73 -0.66 16.88
N LEU A 139 -2.49 -1.21 15.90
CA LEU A 139 -2.83 -0.48 14.69
C LEU A 139 -3.50 0.86 15.03
N THR A 140 -4.39 0.87 16.02
CA THR A 140 -5.13 2.07 16.46
C THR A 140 -4.19 3.15 16.97
N GLU A 141 -3.23 2.77 17.81
CA GLU A 141 -2.23 3.67 18.35
C GLU A 141 -1.32 4.23 17.24
N THR A 142 -0.82 3.37 16.36
CA THR A 142 0.01 3.78 15.22
C THR A 142 -0.72 4.80 14.33
N VAL A 143 -1.98 4.51 13.98
CA VAL A 143 -2.76 5.42 13.13
C VAL A 143 -3.12 6.72 13.86
N ARG A 144 -3.42 6.66 15.16
CA ARG A 144 -3.72 7.86 15.96
C ARG A 144 -2.53 8.81 16.04
N ASN A 145 -1.34 8.26 16.13
CA ASN A 145 -0.08 8.99 16.25
C ASN A 145 0.59 9.25 14.90
N TYR A 146 -0.15 9.26 13.79
CA TYR A 146 0.39 9.38 12.43
C TYR A 146 1.37 10.55 12.24
N LYS A 147 1.19 11.65 12.96
CA LYS A 147 2.03 12.86 12.85
C LYS A 147 3.51 12.61 13.17
N GLN A 148 3.80 11.67 14.08
CA GLN A 148 5.19 11.35 14.46
C GLN A 148 5.98 10.63 13.35
N TYR A 149 5.30 10.11 12.33
CA TYR A 149 5.94 9.40 11.22
C TYR A 149 6.12 10.28 9.98
N LEU A 150 5.54 11.47 9.99
CA LEU A 150 5.70 12.47 8.92
C LEU A 150 7.12 13.06 8.95
N PRO A 151 7.65 13.50 7.82
CA PRO A 151 7.02 13.53 6.48
C PRO A 151 7.15 12.22 5.70
N ASP A 152 7.82 11.20 6.21
CA ASP A 152 8.22 10.01 5.47
C ASP A 152 7.10 8.99 5.32
N TYR A 153 6.34 8.74 6.40
CA TYR A 153 5.32 7.70 6.45
C TYR A 153 3.98 8.26 6.89
N PHE A 154 2.92 7.70 6.30
CA PHE A 154 1.55 7.95 6.74
C PHE A 154 0.83 6.61 6.98
N PRO A 155 0.68 6.17 8.23
CA PRO A 155 0.03 4.91 8.55
C PRO A 155 -1.50 5.02 8.45
N LEU A 156 -2.11 4.01 7.81
CA LEU A 156 -3.55 3.90 7.62
C LEU A 156 -4.03 2.49 8.01
N PRO A 157 -5.28 2.32 8.48
CA PRO A 157 -5.89 1.00 8.56
C PRO A 157 -6.13 0.47 7.16
N HIS A 158 -6.30 -0.84 7.01
CA HIS A 158 -6.70 -1.39 5.71
C HIS A 158 -8.15 -1.00 5.41
N PRO A 159 -8.49 -0.48 4.20
CA PRO A 159 -9.82 0.02 3.85
C PRO A 159 -10.85 -1.08 3.56
N SER A 160 -10.61 -2.31 4.00
CA SER A 160 -11.56 -3.42 3.83
C SER A 160 -12.85 -3.21 4.60
N LEU A 161 -13.92 -3.86 4.13
CA LEU A 161 -15.22 -3.86 4.82
C LEU A 161 -15.13 -4.41 6.25
N ARG A 162 -14.18 -5.30 6.54
CA ARG A 162 -13.94 -5.84 7.89
C ARG A 162 -13.57 -4.77 8.90
N ASN A 163 -12.96 -3.69 8.46
CA ASN A 163 -12.56 -2.57 9.31
C ASN A 163 -13.64 -1.49 9.44
N GLN A 164 -14.86 -1.70 8.94
CA GLN A 164 -15.96 -0.73 9.11
C GLN A 164 -16.28 -0.44 10.58
N ASN A 165 -16.33 -1.48 11.39
CA ASN A 165 -16.58 -1.31 12.83
C ASN A 165 -15.44 -0.54 13.49
N TRP A 166 -14.17 -0.79 13.09
CA TRP A 166 -13.04 -0.04 13.58
C TRP A 166 -13.16 1.45 13.25
N VAL A 167 -13.57 1.80 12.03
CA VAL A 167 -13.80 3.20 11.62
C VAL A 167 -14.92 3.82 12.44
N LYS A 168 -16.04 3.10 12.67
CA LYS A 168 -17.18 3.60 13.46
C LYS A 168 -16.82 3.91 14.91
N ILE A 169 -16.02 3.05 15.57
CA ILE A 169 -15.61 3.26 16.97
C ILE A 169 -14.42 4.19 17.13
N ASN A 170 -13.81 4.65 16.01
CA ASN A 170 -12.72 5.60 15.99
C ASN A 170 -13.06 6.81 15.09
N PRO A 171 -14.03 7.66 15.45
CA PRO A 171 -14.51 8.76 14.59
C PRO A 171 -13.40 9.77 14.28
N TRP A 172 -12.44 9.96 15.20
CA TRP A 172 -11.26 10.79 15.00
C TRP A 172 -10.48 10.43 13.71
N PHE A 173 -10.59 9.21 13.22
CA PHE A 173 -9.94 8.79 11.97
C PHE A 173 -10.50 9.58 10.77
N MET A 174 -11.83 9.63 10.63
CA MET A 174 -12.47 10.39 9.57
C MET A 174 -12.40 11.91 9.79
N GLU A 175 -12.41 12.36 11.04
CA GLU A 175 -12.44 13.78 11.41
C GLU A 175 -11.06 14.46 11.36
N LYS A 176 -9.98 13.71 11.63
CA LYS A 176 -8.62 14.29 11.79
C LYS A 176 -7.60 13.67 10.83
N VAL A 177 -7.58 12.33 10.68
CA VAL A 177 -6.56 11.65 9.89
C VAL A 177 -6.83 11.78 8.40
N ILE A 178 -8.07 11.57 7.99
CA ILE A 178 -8.44 11.65 6.57
C ILE A 178 -8.28 13.06 5.99
N PRO A 179 -8.73 14.15 6.65
CA PRO A 179 -8.47 15.50 6.14
C PRO A 179 -6.97 15.83 5.99
N GLU A 180 -6.14 15.39 6.93
CA GLU A 180 -4.68 15.59 6.80
C GLU A 180 -4.08 14.78 5.66
N LEU A 181 -4.53 13.53 5.46
CA LEU A 181 -4.13 12.71 4.32
C LEU A 181 -4.45 13.40 2.99
N GLN A 182 -5.69 13.88 2.84
CA GLN A 182 -6.15 14.57 1.64
C GLN A 182 -5.37 15.85 1.37
N LYS A 183 -5.10 16.63 2.44
CA LYS A 183 -4.28 17.83 2.37
C LYS A 183 -2.87 17.49 1.84
N ARG A 184 -2.19 16.49 2.41
CA ARG A 184 -0.84 16.07 2.00
C ARG A 184 -0.80 15.60 0.56
N ILE A 185 -1.77 14.79 0.15
CA ILE A 185 -1.87 14.30 -1.22
C ILE A 185 -2.03 15.49 -2.19
N LYS A 186 -2.93 16.42 -1.89
CA LYS A 186 -3.16 17.63 -2.70
C LYS A 186 -1.90 18.50 -2.82
N GLU A 187 -1.18 18.70 -1.72
CA GLU A 187 0.09 19.45 -1.71
C GLU A 187 1.12 18.79 -2.64
N LEU A 188 1.30 17.47 -2.51
CA LEU A 188 2.26 16.72 -3.34
C LEU A 188 1.89 16.71 -4.83
N ILE A 189 0.60 16.65 -5.16
CA ILE A 189 0.14 16.67 -6.55
C ILE A 189 0.40 18.05 -7.19
N ASN A 190 0.11 19.12 -6.45
CA ASN A 190 0.19 20.49 -6.96
C ASN A 190 1.62 21.06 -6.99
N HIS A 191 2.55 20.51 -6.20
CA HIS A 191 3.96 20.87 -6.29
C HIS A 191 4.59 20.17 -7.49
N ASN A 192 4.55 20.83 -8.66
CA ASN A 192 5.47 20.47 -9.74
C ASN A 192 6.89 20.92 -9.34
N PRO A 193 7.91 20.04 -9.51
CA PRO A 193 9.30 20.46 -9.36
C PRO A 193 9.70 21.45 -10.45
#